data_da915ca7af0a477bcce9d65c3a09f2fd
#
_entry.id   da915ca7af0a477bcce9d65c3a09f2fd
#
_cell.length_a   1.000
_cell.length_b   1.000
_cell.length_c   1.000
_cell.angle_alpha   90.00
_cell.angle_beta   90.00
_cell.angle_gamma   90.00
#
_symmetry.space_group_name_H-M   'P 1'
#
loop_
_entity.id
_entity.type
_entity.pdbx_description
1 polymer ?
#
loop_
_entity_poly.entity_id
_entity_poly.type
_entity_poly.pdbx_seq_one_letter_code
_entity_poly.pdbx_strand_id
1 'polypeptide(L)'
;MTNAGRTFRKSVGGISNEKLNLNLISKMKSLKIICAILCAGLSFPAAAAGSQIGERLMWTDAATAAPDIHVGFRGTFTLDSDARVDLRLSGASWYVVWIDGEYFTEGPDRYTAAYPEYQLRSVDLKKGKHTIAVQLQYEGVVTRILHPIQPFLYLEAAVGGKELPIDWRCQRLAGYSSQVRRINPQLGWIEWLDTRALQKDWQQPAYDDSSWGKPVFVERAIGEFAASKIAPVKSLKIEP
;
A
#
# COMPACT_ATOMS: atom_id res chain seq x y z
N MET A 1 57.22 47.44 -38.01
CA MET A 1 56.50 48.27 -39.02
C MET A 1 55.10 48.42 -38.46
N THR A 2 54.81 49.50 -37.64
CA THR A 2 54.13 50.74 -38.07
C THR A 2 52.72 50.40 -38.62
N ASN A 3 51.58 50.86 -38.17
CA ASN A 3 51.19 52.20 -37.69
C ASN A 3 49.76 52.15 -37.14
N ALA A 4 49.52 52.78 -36.03
CA ALA A 4 48.68 54.01 -35.87
C ALA A 4 47.19 53.86 -36.27
N GLY A 5 46.26 53.88 -35.40
CA GLY A 5 45.78 55.05 -34.69
C GLY A 5 44.55 55.67 -35.33
N ARG A 6 43.43 55.74 -34.60
CA ARG A 6 42.56 56.94 -34.57
C ARG A 6 41.40 56.77 -33.60
N THR A 7 41.46 57.49 -32.55
CA THR A 7 40.37 57.85 -31.63
C THR A 7 39.23 58.57 -32.35
N PHE A 8 37.99 58.20 -32.04
CA PHE A 8 36.83 59.05 -32.22
C PHE A 8 35.99 59.09 -30.93
N ARG A 9 36.09 60.18 -30.25
CA ARG A 9 35.25 60.51 -29.09
C ARG A 9 33.95 61.12 -29.65
N LYS A 10 32.78 60.55 -29.29
CA LYS A 10 31.49 61.19 -29.36
C LYS A 10 30.86 61.15 -27.98
N SER A 11 30.70 62.31 -27.38
CA SER A 11 29.93 62.56 -26.20
C SER A 11 28.43 62.43 -26.54
N VAL A 12 27.69 61.65 -25.79
CA VAL A 12 26.24 61.70 -25.78
C VAL A 12 25.80 61.70 -24.32
N GLY A 13 24.94 62.61 -24.00
CA GLY A 13 24.51 63.11 -22.71
C GLY A 13 24.06 62.09 -21.68
N GLY A 14 24.35 62.46 -20.46
CA GLY A 14 23.93 61.73 -19.27
C GLY A 14 22.43 61.75 -19.07
N ILE A 15 21.84 60.55 -19.09
CA ILE A 15 20.55 60.31 -18.51
C ILE A 15 20.84 59.60 -17.18
N SER A 16 20.40 60.23 -16.08
CA SER A 16 20.74 59.77 -14.76
C SER A 16 20.26 58.33 -14.49
N ASN A 17 21.17 57.45 -14.14
CA ASN A 17 20.94 56.04 -13.81
C ASN A 17 20.01 55.81 -12.58
N GLU A 18 19.64 56.86 -11.86
CA GLU A 18 18.78 56.74 -10.66
C GLU A 18 17.31 56.48 -10.99
N LYS A 19 16.75 57.09 -12.06
CA LYS A 19 15.34 56.88 -12.41
C LYS A 19 15.05 55.52 -13.05
N LEU A 20 16.06 54.90 -13.70
CA LEU A 20 15.91 53.56 -14.27
C LEU A 20 15.94 52.48 -13.19
N ASN A 21 16.70 52.68 -12.11
CA ASN A 21 16.81 51.70 -11.03
C ASN A 21 15.54 51.59 -10.16
N LEU A 22 14.85 52.70 -9.91
CA LEU A 22 13.62 52.71 -9.13
C LEU A 22 12.45 52.03 -9.84
N ASN A 23 12.35 52.13 -11.16
CA ASN A 23 11.32 51.44 -11.95
C ASN A 23 11.59 49.95 -12.10
N LEU A 24 12.86 49.54 -12.18
CA LEU A 24 13.22 48.11 -12.24
C LEU A 24 12.96 47.38 -10.88
N ILE A 25 13.28 48.06 -9.80
CA ILE A 25 13.08 47.50 -8.43
C ILE A 25 11.59 47.40 -8.11
N SER A 26 10.77 48.39 -8.56
CA SER A 26 9.31 48.30 -8.39
C SER A 26 8.68 47.17 -9.20
N LYS A 27 9.09 46.99 -10.46
CA LYS A 27 8.62 45.88 -11.32
C LYS A 27 9.09 44.52 -10.81
N MET A 28 10.31 44.40 -10.26
CA MET A 28 10.80 43.18 -9.68
C MET A 28 10.11 42.81 -8.36
N LYS A 29 9.71 43.79 -7.54
CA LYS A 29 8.92 43.52 -6.32
C LYS A 29 7.50 43.03 -6.65
N SER A 30 6.85 43.59 -7.66
CA SER A 30 5.53 43.12 -8.12
C SER A 30 5.61 41.73 -8.77
N LEU A 31 6.68 41.41 -9.49
CA LEU A 31 6.87 40.07 -10.09
C LEU A 31 7.15 39.01 -9.02
N LYS A 32 7.88 39.37 -7.95
CA LYS A 32 8.12 38.44 -6.81
C LYS A 32 6.86 38.14 -6.01
N ILE A 33 5.94 39.10 -5.88
CA ILE A 33 4.65 38.90 -5.19
C ILE A 33 3.72 38.05 -6.04
N ILE A 34 3.70 38.21 -7.36
CA ILE A 34 2.89 37.37 -8.27
C ILE A 34 3.43 35.93 -8.32
N CYS A 35 4.76 35.70 -8.34
CA CYS A 35 5.32 34.37 -8.22
C CYS A 35 5.05 33.70 -6.85
N ALA A 36 5.02 34.47 -5.75
CA ALA A 36 4.71 33.92 -4.44
C ALA A 36 3.23 33.51 -4.30
N ILE A 37 2.31 34.18 -4.97
CA ILE A 37 0.88 33.85 -4.96
C ILE A 37 0.55 32.71 -5.92
N LEU A 38 1.29 32.54 -7.03
CA LEU A 38 1.09 31.38 -7.92
C LEU A 38 1.73 30.09 -7.40
N CYS A 39 2.72 30.15 -6.49
CA CYS A 39 3.31 28.97 -5.86
C CYS A 39 2.51 28.48 -4.64
N ALA A 40 1.56 29.25 -4.11
CA ALA A 40 0.74 28.86 -2.98
C ALA A 40 -0.49 27.99 -3.37
N GLY A 41 -0.71 27.72 -4.65
CA GLY A 41 -1.89 27.02 -5.15
C GLY A 41 -1.68 25.57 -5.61
N LEU A 42 -0.45 25.04 -5.56
CA LEU A 42 -0.14 23.65 -5.89
C LEU A 42 0.65 23.00 -4.74
N SER A 43 0.04 23.02 -3.55
CA SER A 43 0.37 21.99 -2.57
C SER A 43 -0.25 20.69 -3.07
N PHE A 44 0.44 20.00 -3.97
CA PHE A 44 0.30 18.54 -4.00
C PHE A 44 0.56 18.10 -2.56
N PRO A 45 -0.33 17.34 -1.93
CA PRO A 45 0.04 16.71 -0.68
C PRO A 45 1.34 15.99 -0.99
N ALA A 46 2.41 16.37 -0.29
CA ALA A 46 3.62 15.59 -0.29
C ALA A 46 3.14 14.16 -0.03
N ALA A 47 3.39 13.26 -0.97
CA ALA A 47 3.19 11.85 -0.73
C ALA A 47 3.82 11.62 0.63
N ALA A 48 3.00 11.23 1.60
CA ALA A 48 3.46 10.96 2.96
C ALA A 48 4.72 10.13 2.79
N ALA A 49 5.82 10.60 3.40
CA ALA A 49 7.11 9.93 3.34
C ALA A 49 6.81 8.44 3.52
N GLY A 50 7.05 7.65 2.48
CA GLY A 50 6.61 6.27 2.47
C GLY A 50 7.19 5.61 3.70
N SER A 51 6.36 5.29 4.68
CA SER A 51 6.75 4.37 5.73
C SER A 51 7.27 3.17 4.97
N GLN A 52 8.47 2.70 5.34
CA GLN A 52 9.08 1.60 4.61
C GLN A 52 8.15 0.41 4.80
N ILE A 53 7.38 0.07 3.77
CA ILE A 53 6.38 -1.02 3.82
C ILE A 53 7.04 -2.30 4.34
N GLY A 54 8.33 -2.51 4.01
CA GLY A 54 9.11 -3.64 4.50
C GLY A 54 9.16 -3.79 6.02
N GLU A 55 9.01 -2.71 6.78
CA GLU A 55 8.96 -2.73 8.25
C GLU A 55 7.57 -3.07 8.82
N ARG A 56 6.56 -3.16 7.96
CA ARG A 56 5.15 -3.39 8.34
C ARG A 56 4.61 -4.73 7.85
N LEU A 57 5.49 -5.61 7.39
CA LEU A 57 5.11 -6.97 7.02
C LEU A 57 4.85 -7.78 8.28
N MET A 58 3.70 -8.43 8.37
CA MET A 58 3.32 -9.22 9.54
C MET A 58 3.11 -10.69 9.21
N TRP A 59 3.41 -11.54 10.17
CA TRP A 59 3.20 -12.98 10.09
C TRP A 59 2.85 -13.55 11.48
N THR A 60 2.56 -14.85 11.55
CA THR A 60 2.19 -15.52 12.81
C THR A 60 3.36 -15.62 13.79
N ASP A 61 4.58 -15.76 13.29
CA ASP A 61 5.83 -15.79 14.04
C ASP A 61 7.00 -15.37 13.14
N ALA A 62 8.17 -15.17 13.73
CA ALA A 62 9.37 -14.77 12.98
C ALA A 62 10.00 -15.93 12.19
N ALA A 63 9.65 -17.18 12.50
CA ALA A 63 10.19 -18.34 11.83
C ALA A 63 9.62 -18.48 10.41
N THR A 64 10.37 -19.16 9.55
CA THR A 64 9.89 -19.48 8.20
C THR A 64 8.76 -20.51 8.32
N ALA A 65 7.63 -20.20 7.71
CA ALA A 65 6.49 -21.11 7.67
C ALA A 65 6.77 -22.32 6.79
N ALA A 66 6.22 -23.47 7.19
CA ALA A 66 6.13 -24.61 6.29
C ALA A 66 5.28 -24.25 5.06
N PRO A 67 5.56 -24.84 3.88
CA PRO A 67 4.72 -24.66 2.71
C PRO A 67 3.27 -25.11 2.95
N ASP A 68 2.36 -24.56 2.13
CA ASP A 68 0.94 -24.95 2.08
C ASP A 68 0.22 -24.81 3.41
N ILE A 69 0.25 -23.61 3.96
CA ILE A 69 -0.49 -23.28 5.18
C ILE A 69 -1.47 -22.14 4.94
N HIS A 70 -2.58 -22.18 5.67
CA HIS A 70 -3.59 -21.15 5.69
C HIS A 70 -3.59 -20.44 7.04
N VAL A 71 -3.54 -19.12 7.00
CA VAL A 71 -3.55 -18.26 8.20
C VAL A 71 -4.72 -17.29 8.10
N GLY A 72 -5.51 -17.22 9.17
CA GLY A 72 -6.49 -16.18 9.36
C GLY A 72 -5.88 -15.01 10.12
N PHE A 73 -6.11 -13.80 9.62
CA PHE A 73 -5.83 -12.55 10.31
C PHE A 73 -7.15 -11.83 10.55
N ARG A 74 -7.33 -11.29 11.74
CA ARG A 74 -8.49 -10.47 12.11
C ARG A 74 -7.99 -9.14 12.66
N GLY A 75 -8.42 -8.06 12.03
CA GLY A 75 -8.12 -6.70 12.46
C GLY A 75 -9.39 -6.00 12.89
N THR A 76 -9.37 -5.30 14.03
CA THR A 76 -10.49 -4.47 14.47
C THR A 76 -10.09 -3.02 14.56
N PHE A 77 -10.99 -2.13 14.17
CA PHE A 77 -10.84 -0.68 14.26
C PHE A 77 -12.19 0.00 14.50
N THR A 78 -12.16 1.28 14.83
CA THR A 78 -13.38 2.07 15.07
C THR A 78 -13.33 3.35 14.27
N LEU A 79 -14.45 3.71 13.65
CA LEU A 79 -14.67 4.98 12.98
C LEU A 79 -15.55 5.89 13.82
N ASP A 80 -15.11 7.13 14.03
CA ASP A 80 -15.88 8.14 14.78
C ASP A 80 -17.01 8.77 13.95
N SER A 81 -16.97 8.62 12.64
CA SER A 81 -17.98 9.08 11.68
C SER A 81 -17.99 8.18 10.45
N ASP A 82 -19.03 8.30 9.62
CA ASP A 82 -19.03 7.68 8.28
C ASP A 82 -17.82 8.15 7.50
N ALA A 83 -17.09 7.22 6.91
CA ALA A 83 -15.85 7.54 6.20
C ALA A 83 -15.54 6.57 5.06
N ARG A 84 -14.83 7.09 4.06
CA ARG A 84 -14.13 6.27 3.08
C ARG A 84 -12.81 5.83 3.67
N VAL A 85 -12.63 4.53 3.77
CA VAL A 85 -11.39 3.90 4.23
C VAL A 85 -10.60 3.45 3.02
N ASP A 86 -9.39 3.95 2.89
CA ASP A 86 -8.44 3.54 1.86
C ASP A 86 -7.52 2.47 2.42
N LEU A 87 -7.35 1.37 1.66
CA LEU A 87 -6.57 0.21 2.04
C LEU A 87 -5.41 0.00 1.08
N ARG A 88 -4.25 -0.33 1.62
CA ARG A 88 -3.09 -0.84 0.90
C ARG A 88 -2.87 -2.28 1.31
N LEU A 89 -2.81 -3.19 0.33
CA LEU A 89 -2.79 -4.63 0.58
C LEU A 89 -1.72 -5.31 -0.27
N SER A 90 -0.96 -6.19 0.37
CA SER A 90 -0.08 -7.15 -0.31
C SER A 90 0.08 -8.39 0.56
N GLY A 91 0.54 -9.48 -0.03
CA GLY A 91 0.78 -10.71 0.73
C GLY A 91 1.48 -11.77 -0.11
N ALA A 92 2.00 -12.78 0.55
CA ALA A 92 2.59 -13.95 -0.08
C ALA A 92 2.03 -15.22 0.58
N SER A 93 1.28 -16.11 -0.21
CA SER A 93 1.14 -16.08 -1.68
C SER A 93 -0.20 -15.55 -2.18
N TRP A 94 -1.32 -15.98 -1.57
CA TRP A 94 -2.69 -15.63 -1.94
C TRP A 94 -3.47 -15.15 -0.74
N TYR A 95 -4.37 -14.19 -0.91
CA TYR A 95 -5.26 -13.76 0.16
C TYR A 95 -6.67 -13.45 -0.34
N VAL A 96 -7.63 -13.63 0.55
CA VAL A 96 -9.00 -13.19 0.43
C VAL A 96 -9.32 -12.30 1.61
N VAL A 97 -10.02 -11.20 1.39
CA VAL A 97 -10.36 -10.19 2.40
C VAL A 97 -11.87 -10.06 2.52
N TRP A 98 -12.34 -10.02 3.76
CA TRP A 98 -13.71 -9.69 4.13
C TRP A 98 -13.69 -8.43 5.01
N ILE A 99 -14.73 -7.62 4.88
CA ILE A 99 -14.99 -6.49 5.78
C ILE A 99 -16.37 -6.73 6.37
N ASP A 100 -16.44 -6.75 7.70
CA ASP A 100 -17.66 -7.04 8.46
C ASP A 100 -18.36 -8.34 8.03
N GLY A 101 -17.58 -9.34 7.63
CA GLY A 101 -18.07 -10.64 7.18
C GLY A 101 -18.44 -10.72 5.71
N GLU A 102 -18.50 -9.60 4.99
CA GLU A 102 -18.80 -9.57 3.56
C GLU A 102 -17.50 -9.62 2.74
N TYR A 103 -17.51 -10.45 1.67
CA TYR A 103 -16.39 -10.52 0.74
C TYR A 103 -16.06 -9.14 0.17
N PHE A 104 -14.79 -8.76 0.22
CA PHE A 104 -14.35 -7.45 -0.25
C PHE A 104 -13.41 -7.52 -1.46
N THR A 105 -12.34 -8.28 -1.37
CA THR A 105 -11.34 -8.40 -2.45
C THR A 105 -10.45 -9.62 -2.23
N GLU A 106 -9.69 -9.95 -3.25
CA GLU A 106 -8.67 -10.99 -3.21
C GLU A 106 -7.38 -10.52 -3.91
N GLY A 107 -6.29 -11.22 -3.69
CA GLY A 107 -4.99 -10.92 -4.27
C GLY A 107 -3.88 -11.84 -3.76
N PRO A 108 -2.63 -11.41 -3.95
CA PRO A 108 -2.19 -10.19 -4.62
C PRO A 108 -2.29 -10.31 -6.15
N ASP A 109 -2.10 -9.18 -6.85
CA ASP A 109 -1.71 -9.22 -8.26
C ASP A 109 -0.33 -9.88 -8.37
N ARG A 110 -0.03 -10.47 -9.51
CA ARG A 110 1.24 -11.17 -9.70
C ARG A 110 2.43 -10.23 -9.67
N TYR A 111 3.36 -10.47 -8.77
CA TYR A 111 4.61 -9.71 -8.65
C TYR A 111 5.81 -10.64 -8.37
N THR A 112 7.02 -10.09 -8.36
CA THR A 112 8.25 -10.79 -7.96
C THR A 112 8.83 -10.17 -6.70
N ALA A 113 9.65 -10.90 -5.96
CA ALA A 113 10.31 -10.37 -4.77
C ALA A 113 11.15 -9.13 -5.04
N ALA A 114 11.74 -9.01 -6.23
CA ALA A 114 12.53 -7.83 -6.61
C ALA A 114 11.69 -6.58 -6.90
N TYR A 115 10.43 -6.78 -7.32
CA TYR A 115 9.50 -5.71 -7.69
C TYR A 115 8.12 -6.00 -7.06
N PRO A 116 8.00 -5.87 -5.74
CA PRO A 116 6.75 -6.15 -5.05
C PRO A 116 5.73 -5.05 -5.32
N GLU A 117 4.46 -5.46 -5.36
CA GLU A 117 3.36 -4.54 -5.55
C GLU A 117 2.36 -4.63 -4.41
N TYR A 118 1.70 -3.52 -4.12
CA TYR A 118 0.52 -3.48 -3.25
C TYR A 118 -0.70 -3.00 -4.03
N GLN A 119 -1.84 -3.59 -3.71
CA GLN A 119 -3.12 -3.17 -4.25
C GLN A 119 -3.69 -1.99 -3.47
N LEU A 120 -4.34 -1.07 -4.18
CA LEU A 120 -5.13 0.01 -3.59
C LEU A 120 -6.60 -0.36 -3.67
N ARG A 121 -7.30 -0.31 -2.54
CA ARG A 121 -8.74 -0.54 -2.43
C ARG A 121 -9.36 0.51 -1.54
N SER A 122 -10.65 0.78 -1.73
CA SER A 122 -11.38 1.70 -0.87
C SER A 122 -12.77 1.16 -0.61
N VAL A 123 -13.28 1.45 0.58
CA VAL A 123 -14.63 1.10 1.01
C VAL A 123 -15.25 2.22 1.81
N ASP A 124 -16.54 2.47 1.58
CA ASP A 124 -17.31 3.42 2.37
C ASP A 124 -17.95 2.68 3.55
N LEU A 125 -17.57 3.07 4.78
CA LEU A 125 -18.03 2.45 6.01
C LEU A 125 -18.77 3.47 6.88
N LYS A 126 -19.71 2.97 7.67
CA LYS A 126 -20.47 3.75 8.63
C LYS A 126 -19.64 4.01 9.89
N LYS A 127 -20.07 4.99 10.71
CA LYS A 127 -19.57 5.14 12.07
C LYS A 127 -19.76 3.84 12.85
N GLY A 128 -18.73 3.39 13.57
CA GLY A 128 -18.82 2.22 14.41
C GLY A 128 -17.56 1.37 14.44
N LYS A 129 -17.66 0.21 15.08
CA LYS A 129 -16.61 -0.81 15.12
C LYS A 129 -16.70 -1.68 13.88
N HIS A 130 -15.57 -1.93 13.26
CA HIS A 130 -15.43 -2.73 12.04
C HIS A 130 -14.40 -3.84 12.22
N THR A 131 -14.55 -4.88 11.41
CA THR A 131 -13.61 -6.01 11.36
C THR A 131 -13.13 -6.21 9.93
N ILE A 132 -11.82 -6.30 9.76
CA ILE A 132 -11.18 -6.80 8.53
C ILE A 132 -10.71 -8.22 8.84
N ALA A 133 -11.18 -9.18 8.05
CA ALA A 133 -10.71 -10.56 8.11
C ALA A 133 -9.92 -10.89 6.84
N VAL A 134 -8.77 -11.52 6.96
CA VAL A 134 -7.92 -11.92 5.83
C VAL A 134 -7.54 -13.38 5.99
N GLN A 135 -7.91 -14.20 5.01
CA GLN A 135 -7.34 -15.54 4.85
C GLN A 135 -6.15 -15.44 3.92
N LEU A 136 -4.99 -15.85 4.38
CA LEU A 136 -3.79 -15.91 3.57
C LEU A 136 -3.32 -17.35 3.45
N GLN A 137 -3.15 -17.82 2.21
CA GLN A 137 -2.49 -19.09 1.89
C GLN A 137 -1.04 -18.83 1.51
N TYR A 138 -0.13 -19.48 2.19
CA TYR A 138 1.28 -19.49 1.83
C TYR A 138 1.60 -20.78 1.07
N GLU A 139 1.83 -20.67 -0.22
CA GLU A 139 2.19 -21.81 -1.09
C GLU A 139 3.57 -22.39 -0.75
N GLY A 140 4.56 -21.54 -0.49
CA GLY A 140 5.91 -21.93 -0.11
C GLY A 140 6.68 -22.74 -1.15
N VAL A 141 6.22 -22.78 -2.41
CA VAL A 141 6.86 -23.50 -3.52
C VAL A 141 6.94 -22.62 -4.76
N VAL A 142 7.96 -22.86 -5.56
CA VAL A 142 8.06 -22.24 -6.89
C VAL A 142 7.05 -22.89 -7.82
N THR A 143 6.26 -22.05 -8.48
CA THR A 143 5.34 -22.48 -9.53
C THR A 143 5.60 -21.66 -10.80
N ARG A 144 4.81 -21.91 -11.84
CA ARG A 144 4.88 -21.13 -13.07
C ARG A 144 4.54 -19.65 -12.87
N ILE A 145 3.81 -19.31 -11.82
CA ILE A 145 3.30 -17.96 -11.55
C ILE A 145 3.73 -17.41 -10.18
N LEU A 146 4.27 -18.23 -9.29
CA LEU A 146 4.73 -17.82 -7.97
C LEU A 146 6.26 -17.92 -7.87
N HIS A 147 6.86 -16.88 -7.35
CA HIS A 147 8.27 -16.84 -6.98
C HIS A 147 8.45 -17.22 -5.50
N PRO A 148 9.64 -17.67 -5.10
CA PRO A 148 9.92 -18.02 -3.71
C PRO A 148 10.03 -16.76 -2.85
N ILE A 149 8.90 -16.28 -2.36
CA ILE A 149 8.81 -15.17 -1.41
C ILE A 149 8.40 -15.78 -0.07
N GLN A 150 9.09 -15.39 1.02
CA GLN A 150 8.70 -15.81 2.36
C GLN A 150 7.32 -15.20 2.73
N PRO A 151 6.53 -15.88 3.60
CA PRO A 151 5.17 -15.46 3.88
C PRO A 151 5.11 -14.16 4.64
N PHE A 152 4.16 -13.31 4.27
CA PHE A 152 3.79 -12.10 4.97
C PHE A 152 2.39 -11.65 4.57
N LEU A 153 1.77 -10.87 5.44
CA LEU A 153 0.65 -9.99 5.13
C LEU A 153 1.10 -8.54 5.34
N TYR A 154 0.82 -7.70 4.37
CA TYR A 154 0.85 -6.25 4.50
C TYR A 154 -0.55 -5.70 4.31
N LEU A 155 -1.06 -4.99 5.31
CA LEU A 155 -2.32 -4.28 5.24
C LEU A 155 -2.26 -3.01 6.07
N GLU A 156 -2.46 -1.88 5.44
CA GLU A 156 -2.66 -0.58 6.07
C GLU A 156 -4.01 -0.02 5.69
N ALA A 157 -4.62 0.69 6.62
CA ALA A 157 -5.83 1.46 6.40
C ALA A 157 -5.61 2.94 6.70
N ALA A 158 -6.31 3.81 5.95
CA ALA A 158 -6.26 5.25 6.16
C ALA A 158 -7.62 5.90 5.91
N VAL A 159 -7.90 7.00 6.62
CA VAL A 159 -9.05 7.87 6.38
C VAL A 159 -8.54 9.27 6.08
N GLY A 160 -8.84 9.80 4.89
CA GLY A 160 -8.37 11.11 4.47
C GLY A 160 -6.84 11.23 4.47
N GLY A 161 -6.11 10.15 4.19
CA GLY A 161 -4.65 10.08 4.21
C GLY A 161 -4.02 9.93 5.59
N LYS A 162 -4.82 9.91 6.66
CA LYS A 162 -4.33 9.65 8.03
C LYS A 162 -4.48 8.17 8.35
N GLU A 163 -3.39 7.57 8.84
CA GLU A 163 -3.36 6.16 9.23
C GLU A 163 -4.45 5.84 10.27
N LEU A 164 -5.14 4.73 10.03
CA LEU A 164 -6.16 4.17 10.91
C LEU A 164 -5.56 2.96 11.64
N PRO A 165 -5.34 3.04 12.95
CA PRO A 165 -4.79 1.93 13.71
C PRO A 165 -5.73 0.72 13.71
N ILE A 166 -5.18 -0.47 13.49
CA ILE A 166 -5.90 -1.74 13.50
C ILE A 166 -5.29 -2.64 14.58
N ASP A 167 -6.12 -3.17 15.48
CA ASP A 167 -5.68 -4.20 16.44
C ASP A 167 -5.81 -5.58 15.81
N TRP A 168 -4.67 -6.21 15.56
CA TRP A 168 -4.58 -7.46 14.82
C TRP A 168 -4.50 -8.68 15.72
N ARG A 169 -5.19 -9.74 15.31
CA ARG A 169 -5.05 -11.12 15.78
C ARG A 169 -4.79 -12.03 14.60
N CYS A 170 -4.10 -13.14 14.83
CA CYS A 170 -3.86 -14.13 13.79
C CYS A 170 -3.81 -15.54 14.35
N GLN A 171 -4.16 -16.51 13.50
CA GLN A 171 -4.10 -17.93 13.83
C GLN A 171 -3.97 -18.77 12.57
N ARG A 172 -3.25 -19.88 12.64
CA ARG A 172 -3.32 -20.89 11.60
C ARG A 172 -4.74 -21.47 11.56
N LEU A 173 -5.34 -21.51 10.37
CA LEU A 173 -6.68 -22.04 10.19
C LEU A 173 -6.66 -23.56 10.24
N ALA A 174 -7.54 -24.12 11.07
CA ALA A 174 -7.71 -25.56 11.16
C ALA A 174 -8.46 -26.12 9.95
N GLY A 175 -8.32 -27.43 9.73
CA GLY A 175 -9.01 -28.13 8.66
C GLY A 175 -8.24 -28.22 7.35
N TYR A 176 -7.33 -27.31 7.08
CA TYR A 176 -6.47 -27.36 5.90
C TYR A 176 -5.31 -28.33 6.11
N SER A 177 -5.24 -29.38 5.29
CA SER A 177 -4.13 -30.34 5.29
C SER A 177 -2.99 -29.82 4.43
N SER A 178 -1.81 -29.62 5.02
CA SER A 178 -0.65 -29.07 4.31
C SER A 178 0.03 -30.12 3.44
N GLN A 179 0.51 -29.72 2.28
CA GLN A 179 1.40 -30.50 1.41
C GLN A 179 0.83 -31.88 1.01
N VAL A 180 -0.47 -31.96 0.83
CA VAL A 180 -1.13 -33.22 0.47
C VAL A 180 -0.67 -33.72 -0.88
N ARG A 181 -0.80 -32.90 -1.91
CA ARG A 181 -0.38 -33.20 -3.27
C ARG A 181 -0.28 -31.90 -4.10
N ARG A 182 0.71 -31.79 -4.93
CA ARG A 182 0.73 -30.76 -5.98
C ARG A 182 -0.08 -31.21 -7.18
N ILE A 183 -0.76 -30.29 -7.85
CA ILE A 183 -1.47 -30.57 -9.11
C ILE A 183 -0.48 -31.12 -10.13
N ASN A 184 0.63 -30.42 -10.31
CA ASN A 184 1.83 -30.87 -11.03
C ASN A 184 3.04 -30.00 -10.59
N PRO A 185 4.27 -30.26 -11.06
CA PRO A 185 5.44 -29.46 -10.67
C PRO A 185 5.38 -27.97 -11.01
N GLN A 186 4.52 -27.56 -11.92
CA GLN A 186 4.37 -26.16 -12.38
C GLN A 186 3.25 -25.40 -11.65
N LEU A 187 2.38 -26.11 -10.94
CA LEU A 187 1.24 -25.55 -10.21
C LEU A 187 1.40 -25.75 -8.71
N GLY A 188 0.57 -25.07 -7.93
CA GLY A 188 0.56 -25.17 -6.48
C GLY A 188 -0.04 -26.46 -5.93
N TRP A 189 -0.39 -26.41 -4.68
CA TRP A 189 -0.99 -27.53 -3.95
C TRP A 189 -2.46 -27.69 -4.31
N ILE A 190 -2.97 -28.93 -4.16
CA ILE A 190 -4.41 -29.17 -4.12
C ILE A 190 -4.87 -28.79 -2.72
N GLU A 191 -5.90 -27.95 -2.65
CA GLU A 191 -6.54 -27.66 -1.39
C GLU A 191 -7.30 -28.91 -0.89
N TRP A 192 -6.96 -29.34 0.32
CA TRP A 192 -7.66 -30.42 1.00
C TRP A 192 -8.17 -29.91 2.34
N LEU A 193 -9.47 -29.79 2.46
CA LEU A 193 -10.13 -29.17 3.59
C LEU A 193 -11.09 -30.13 4.29
N ASP A 194 -10.85 -30.37 5.59
CA ASP A 194 -11.85 -30.98 6.48
C ASP A 194 -12.75 -29.88 7.08
N THR A 195 -13.93 -29.73 6.49
CA THR A 195 -14.89 -28.70 6.90
C THR A 195 -15.42 -28.87 8.33
N ARG A 196 -15.26 -30.05 8.96
CA ARG A 196 -15.65 -30.29 10.37
C ARG A 196 -14.71 -29.61 11.34
N ALA A 197 -13.45 -29.40 10.92
CA ALA A 197 -12.40 -28.76 11.73
C ALA A 197 -12.31 -27.25 11.49
N LEU A 198 -13.05 -26.72 10.51
CA LEU A 198 -13.05 -25.28 10.23
C LEU A 198 -13.57 -24.46 11.42
N GLN A 199 -12.86 -23.37 11.68
CA GLN A 199 -13.41 -22.29 12.52
C GLN A 199 -14.50 -21.57 11.75
N LYS A 200 -15.75 -21.93 12.05
CA LYS A 200 -16.91 -21.34 11.36
C LYS A 200 -17.05 -19.86 11.72
N ASP A 201 -17.49 -19.08 10.76
CA ASP A 201 -17.85 -17.67 10.92
C ASP A 201 -16.73 -16.78 11.49
N TRP A 202 -15.47 -17.22 11.37
CA TRP A 202 -14.34 -16.44 11.89
C TRP A 202 -14.16 -15.09 11.16
N GLN A 203 -14.77 -14.90 10.00
CA GLN A 203 -14.77 -13.63 9.26
C GLN A 203 -15.80 -12.64 9.84
N GLN A 204 -16.77 -13.12 10.63
CA GLN A 204 -17.86 -12.29 11.14
C GLN A 204 -17.42 -11.39 12.31
N PRO A 205 -17.96 -10.15 12.42
CA PRO A 205 -17.62 -9.24 13.51
C PRO A 205 -17.85 -9.80 14.92
N ALA A 206 -18.86 -10.67 15.07
CA ALA A 206 -19.25 -11.25 16.36
C ALA A 206 -18.36 -12.45 16.80
N TYR A 207 -17.42 -12.89 15.96
CA TYR A 207 -16.55 -14.01 16.31
C TYR A 207 -15.59 -13.64 17.45
N ASP A 208 -15.48 -14.55 18.42
CA ASP A 208 -14.53 -14.41 19.53
C ASP A 208 -13.14 -14.90 19.13
N ASP A 209 -12.25 -13.95 18.90
CA ASP A 209 -10.85 -14.18 18.56
C ASP A 209 -9.88 -14.02 19.75
N SER A 210 -10.39 -14.00 20.99
CA SER A 210 -9.60 -13.81 22.21
C SER A 210 -8.49 -14.84 22.40
N SER A 211 -8.68 -16.04 21.86
CA SER A 211 -7.69 -17.13 21.87
C SER A 211 -6.63 -17.01 20.77
N TRP A 212 -6.80 -16.12 19.81
CA TRP A 212 -5.85 -15.92 18.72
C TRP A 212 -4.63 -15.12 19.19
N GLY A 213 -3.45 -15.45 18.66
CA GLY A 213 -2.23 -14.70 18.91
C GLY A 213 -2.22 -13.34 18.24
N LYS A 214 -1.24 -12.53 18.60
CA LYS A 214 -0.92 -11.30 17.85
C LYS A 214 0.11 -11.63 16.77
N PRO A 215 -0.03 -11.08 15.55
CA PRO A 215 1.02 -11.21 14.57
C PRO A 215 2.27 -10.46 15.02
N VAL A 216 3.42 -10.87 14.51
CA VAL A 216 4.70 -10.19 14.69
C VAL A 216 5.12 -9.53 13.38
N PHE A 217 5.81 -8.41 13.48
CA PHE A 217 6.45 -7.82 12.31
C PHE A 217 7.67 -8.65 11.91
N VAL A 218 7.81 -8.83 10.60
CA VAL A 218 8.83 -9.69 10.02
C VAL A 218 9.59 -8.96 8.91
N GLU A 219 10.90 -9.14 8.89
CA GLU A 219 11.73 -8.71 7.78
C GLU A 219 11.72 -9.76 6.68
N ARG A 220 11.64 -9.33 5.43
CA ARG A 220 11.67 -10.21 4.25
C ARG A 220 12.65 -9.66 3.22
N ALA A 221 13.35 -10.56 2.55
CA ALA A 221 14.20 -10.22 1.42
C ALA A 221 13.32 -9.85 0.20
N ILE A 222 12.83 -8.62 0.19
CA ILE A 222 11.89 -8.12 -0.81
C ILE A 222 12.30 -6.69 -1.20
N GLY A 223 12.03 -6.31 -2.45
CA GLY A 223 12.36 -4.99 -2.98
C GLY A 223 11.44 -3.89 -2.46
N GLU A 224 11.59 -2.70 -3.02
CA GLU A 224 10.72 -1.57 -2.70
C GLU A 224 9.34 -1.76 -3.32
N PHE A 225 8.30 -1.57 -2.53
CA PHE A 225 6.92 -1.76 -2.96
C PHE A 225 6.42 -0.61 -3.82
N ALA A 226 5.77 -0.95 -4.92
CA ALA A 226 5.06 -0.01 -5.79
C ALA A 226 3.54 -0.28 -5.78
N ALA A 227 2.74 0.74 -6.08
CA ALA A 227 1.30 0.54 -6.27
C ALA A 227 1.04 -0.26 -7.55
N SER A 228 0.23 -1.31 -7.45
CA SER A 228 -0.23 -2.07 -8.61
C SER A 228 -1.06 -1.18 -9.54
N LYS A 229 -0.85 -1.34 -10.83
CA LYS A 229 -1.61 -0.66 -11.89
C LYS A 229 -2.75 -1.52 -12.43
N ILE A 230 -2.92 -2.72 -11.90
CA ILE A 230 -3.95 -3.66 -12.32
C ILE A 230 -5.28 -3.24 -11.70
N ALA A 231 -6.30 -3.14 -12.55
CA ALA A 231 -7.65 -2.84 -12.07
C ALA A 231 -8.19 -4.02 -11.23
N PRO A 232 -8.97 -3.73 -10.16
CA PRO A 232 -9.61 -4.77 -9.38
C PRO A 232 -10.47 -5.70 -10.23
N VAL A 233 -10.47 -6.99 -9.90
CA VAL A 233 -11.42 -7.94 -10.46
C VAL A 233 -12.83 -7.49 -10.07
N LYS A 234 -13.74 -7.45 -11.05
CA LYS A 234 -15.16 -7.16 -10.79
C LYS A 234 -15.83 -8.44 -10.31
N SER A 235 -16.27 -8.45 -9.08
CA SER A 235 -17.13 -9.51 -8.56
C SER A 235 -18.58 -9.16 -8.84
N LEU A 236 -19.33 -10.11 -9.43
CA LEU A 236 -20.76 -10.00 -9.62
C LEU A 236 -21.44 -10.96 -8.65
N LYS A 237 -22.32 -10.44 -7.79
CA LYS A 237 -23.21 -11.28 -7.01
C LYS A 237 -24.28 -11.81 -7.95
N ILE A 238 -24.30 -13.11 -8.14
CA ILE A 238 -25.34 -13.79 -8.93
C ILE A 238 -26.35 -14.33 -7.92
N GLU A 239 -27.56 -13.86 -7.98
CA GLU A 239 -28.67 -14.47 -7.24
C GLU A 239 -29.03 -15.79 -7.94
N PRO A 240 -29.17 -16.91 -7.19
CA PRO A 240 -29.50 -18.23 -7.75
C PRO A 240 -30.93 -18.31 -8.27
#